data_fe3a007c8e3792ca40b45904067650a3
#
_entry.id   fe3a007c8e3792ca40b45904067650a3
#
_cell.length_a   1.000
_cell.length_b   1.000
_cell.length_c   1.000
_cell.angle_alpha   90.00
_cell.angle_beta   90.00
_cell.angle_gamma   90.00
#
_symmetry.space_group_name_H-M   'P 1'
#
loop_
_entity.id
_entity.type
_entity.pdbx_description
1 polymer ?
#
loop_
_entity_poly.entity_id
_entity_poly.type
_entity_poly.pdbx_seq_one_letter_code
_entity_poly.pdbx_strand_id
1 'polypeptide(L)'
;MKITLEQLSVGYKGFSPVVTDINVEIKSGELTCLIGSNGIGKSTLLKTLTGFLPKLGGRLLLDGRDIDLLSQRERAKYISIVLTYKTDVQNLSVAEMVGMGRMPYTGFWGKLNADDREIVAEAINMVGINHLKDRMVQTLSDGERQKVMIAKALAQQTPIILLDEPTSFLDFPSKVEMLQLLHRLAKETDKVVFLSTHDLELALRIADRLVELNKNGLHIVPARQV
;
A
#
# COMPACT_ATOMS: atom_id res chain seq x y z
N MET A 1 4.30 -5.60 14.03
CA MET A 1 3.03 -5.82 13.29
C MET A 1 3.20 -6.90 12.24
N LYS A 2 2.18 -7.75 12.01
CA LYS A 2 2.20 -8.74 10.92
C LYS A 2 0.81 -8.98 10.33
N ILE A 3 0.80 -9.35 9.05
CA ILE A 3 -0.38 -9.87 8.34
C ILE A 3 -0.19 -11.38 8.21
N THR A 4 -1.18 -12.16 8.61
CA THR A 4 -1.16 -13.63 8.42
C THR A 4 -2.33 -14.03 7.53
N LEU A 5 -2.03 -14.73 6.45
CA LEU A 5 -3.00 -15.33 5.54
C LEU A 5 -2.99 -16.83 5.74
N GLU A 6 -4.17 -17.41 6.01
CA GLU A 6 -4.33 -18.84 6.25
C GLU A 6 -5.41 -19.38 5.33
N GLN A 7 -5.00 -20.20 4.36
CA GLN A 7 -5.87 -20.81 3.34
C GLN A 7 -6.78 -19.77 2.64
N LEU A 8 -6.27 -18.52 2.50
CA LEU A 8 -7.05 -17.42 1.98
C LEU A 8 -7.39 -17.66 0.51
N SER A 9 -8.68 -17.46 0.17
CA SER A 9 -9.18 -17.49 -1.19
C SER A 9 -9.70 -16.11 -1.58
N VAL A 10 -9.27 -15.61 -2.73
CA VAL A 10 -9.60 -14.28 -3.23
C VAL A 10 -10.25 -14.33 -4.60
N GLY A 11 -11.16 -13.38 -4.85
CA GLY A 11 -11.89 -13.29 -6.10
C GLY A 11 -13.14 -12.42 -5.98
N TYR A 12 -14.06 -12.59 -6.90
CA TYR A 12 -15.30 -11.84 -6.93
C TYR A 12 -16.47 -12.75 -6.57
N LYS A 13 -17.39 -12.24 -5.71
CA LYS A 13 -18.56 -13.00 -5.28
C LYS A 13 -19.39 -13.43 -6.50
N GLY A 14 -19.75 -14.72 -6.57
CA GLY A 14 -20.51 -15.29 -7.69
C GLY A 14 -19.65 -15.81 -8.85
N PHE A 15 -18.32 -15.69 -8.76
CA PHE A 15 -17.39 -16.24 -9.73
C PHE A 15 -16.43 -17.24 -9.08
N SER A 16 -15.74 -18.04 -9.87
CA SER A 16 -14.66 -18.89 -9.39
C SER A 16 -13.57 -18.03 -8.73
N PRO A 17 -12.95 -18.50 -7.65
CA PRO A 17 -11.82 -17.81 -7.05
C PRO A 17 -10.71 -17.55 -8.07
N VAL A 18 -10.09 -16.37 -7.98
CA VAL A 18 -8.93 -15.99 -8.80
C VAL A 18 -7.69 -16.74 -8.31
N VAL A 19 -7.51 -16.80 -6.98
CA VAL A 19 -6.45 -17.57 -6.33
C VAL A 19 -7.02 -18.19 -5.05
N THR A 20 -6.57 -19.40 -4.74
CA THR A 20 -6.96 -20.13 -3.53
C THR A 20 -5.72 -20.54 -2.72
N ASP A 21 -5.96 -20.99 -1.49
CA ASP A 21 -4.95 -21.57 -0.60
C ASP A 21 -3.71 -20.70 -0.39
N ILE A 22 -3.92 -19.39 -0.23
CA ILE A 22 -2.84 -18.45 0.07
C ILE A 22 -2.46 -18.59 1.55
N ASN A 23 -1.20 -18.99 1.78
CA ASN A 23 -0.62 -19.16 3.11
C ASN A 23 0.68 -18.35 3.19
N VAL A 24 0.68 -17.22 3.91
CA VAL A 24 1.87 -16.39 4.07
C VAL A 24 1.76 -15.50 5.31
N GLU A 25 2.91 -15.16 5.89
CA GLU A 25 3.06 -14.14 6.91
C GLU A 25 3.91 -12.99 6.36
N ILE A 26 3.43 -11.76 6.46
CA ILE A 26 4.12 -10.53 6.03
C ILE A 26 4.37 -9.69 7.28
N LYS A 27 5.63 -9.29 7.51
CA LYS A 27 6.09 -8.64 8.74
C LYS A 27 6.38 -7.16 8.54
N SER A 28 6.31 -6.40 9.64
CA SER A 28 6.79 -5.01 9.67
C SER A 28 8.32 -4.94 9.60
N GLY A 29 8.84 -3.75 9.27
CA GLY A 29 10.27 -3.51 9.12
C GLY A 29 10.87 -4.10 7.83
N GLU A 30 10.06 -4.69 6.96
CA GLU A 30 10.47 -5.30 5.70
C GLU A 30 9.67 -4.71 4.52
N LEU A 31 10.37 -4.42 3.42
CA LEU A 31 9.74 -4.19 2.13
C LEU A 31 9.46 -5.54 1.46
N THR A 32 8.20 -5.95 1.43
CA THR A 32 7.78 -7.19 0.74
C THR A 32 7.20 -6.84 -0.63
N CYS A 33 7.76 -7.43 -1.70
CA CYS A 33 7.27 -7.26 -3.06
C CYS A 33 6.49 -8.49 -3.52
N LEU A 34 5.26 -8.26 -3.99
CA LEU A 34 4.39 -9.25 -4.65
C LEU A 34 4.63 -9.22 -6.15
N ILE A 35 5.19 -10.29 -6.67
CA ILE A 35 5.41 -10.47 -8.10
C ILE A 35 4.44 -11.48 -8.69
N GLY A 36 4.28 -11.47 -9.99
CA GLY A 36 3.41 -12.38 -10.73
C GLY A 36 2.96 -11.77 -12.06
N SER A 37 2.51 -12.60 -12.97
CA SER A 37 2.05 -12.16 -14.29
C SER A 37 0.86 -11.18 -14.21
N ASN A 38 0.68 -10.40 -15.27
CA ASN A 38 -0.48 -9.51 -15.36
C ASN A 38 -1.78 -10.31 -15.39
N GLY A 39 -2.79 -9.82 -14.67
CA GLY A 39 -4.09 -10.51 -14.56
C GLY A 39 -4.13 -11.70 -13.60
N ILE A 40 -3.03 -12.09 -12.94
CA ILE A 40 -3.00 -13.24 -12.03
C ILE A 40 -3.80 -13.03 -10.74
N GLY A 41 -4.14 -11.77 -10.39
CA GLY A 41 -4.91 -11.46 -9.18
C GLY A 41 -4.18 -10.62 -8.13
N LYS A 42 -3.02 -10.01 -8.43
CA LYS A 42 -2.27 -9.16 -7.47
C LYS A 42 -3.15 -8.05 -6.87
N SER A 43 -3.79 -7.25 -7.72
CA SER A 43 -4.69 -6.17 -7.27
C SER A 43 -5.94 -6.72 -6.56
N THR A 44 -6.43 -7.90 -6.94
CA THR A 44 -7.55 -8.58 -6.26
C THR A 44 -7.14 -8.96 -4.84
N LEU A 45 -5.94 -9.53 -4.66
CA LEU A 45 -5.39 -9.83 -3.35
C LEU A 45 -5.26 -8.55 -2.51
N LEU A 46 -4.63 -7.50 -3.02
CA LEU A 46 -4.48 -6.23 -2.30
C LEU A 46 -5.83 -5.64 -1.88
N LYS A 47 -6.82 -5.63 -2.77
CA LYS A 47 -8.20 -5.18 -2.44
C LYS A 47 -8.87 -6.06 -1.38
N THR A 48 -8.59 -7.36 -1.37
CA THR A 48 -9.11 -8.26 -0.34
C THR A 48 -8.44 -7.99 1.01
N LEU A 49 -7.13 -7.73 1.02
CA LEU A 49 -6.39 -7.37 2.25
C LEU A 49 -6.92 -6.10 2.92
N THR A 50 -7.45 -5.15 2.15
CA THR A 50 -8.09 -3.92 2.69
C THR A 50 -9.54 -4.12 3.12
N GLY A 51 -10.16 -5.23 2.73
CA GLY A 51 -11.59 -5.46 2.89
C GLY A 51 -12.47 -4.71 1.87
N PHE A 52 -11.89 -4.12 0.79
CA PHE A 52 -12.68 -3.60 -0.34
C PHE A 52 -13.37 -4.72 -1.12
N LEU A 53 -12.72 -5.88 -1.21
CA LEU A 53 -13.33 -7.10 -1.69
C LEU A 53 -13.45 -8.08 -0.52
N PRO A 54 -14.61 -8.76 -0.37
CA PRO A 54 -14.73 -9.81 0.63
C PRO A 54 -13.82 -10.99 0.26
N LYS A 55 -13.19 -11.61 1.25
CA LYS A 55 -12.54 -12.90 1.06
C LYS A 55 -13.59 -13.97 0.69
N LEU A 56 -13.21 -14.94 -0.14
CA LEU A 56 -14.09 -16.05 -0.53
C LEU A 56 -13.93 -17.28 0.38
N GLY A 57 -12.83 -17.33 1.17
CA GLY A 57 -12.55 -18.38 2.14
C GLY A 57 -11.27 -18.12 2.90
N GLY A 58 -10.98 -18.92 3.90
CA GLY A 58 -9.80 -18.81 4.76
C GLY A 58 -9.85 -17.67 5.76
N ARG A 59 -8.69 -17.33 6.33
CA ARG A 59 -8.56 -16.28 7.36
C ARG A 59 -7.54 -15.23 6.94
N LEU A 60 -7.82 -13.99 7.32
CA LEU A 60 -6.92 -12.84 7.19
C LEU A 60 -6.80 -12.19 8.57
N LEU A 61 -5.62 -12.30 9.16
CA LEU A 61 -5.36 -11.85 10.52
C LEU A 61 -4.37 -10.68 10.54
N LEU A 62 -4.68 -9.65 11.32
CA LEU A 62 -3.82 -8.50 11.61
C LEU A 62 -3.37 -8.63 13.07
N ASP A 63 -2.10 -8.98 13.31
CA ASP A 63 -1.57 -9.35 14.64
C ASP A 63 -2.47 -10.37 15.38
N GLY A 64 -2.94 -11.40 14.66
CA GLY A 64 -3.82 -12.44 15.20
C GLY A 64 -5.30 -12.06 15.29
N ARG A 65 -5.69 -10.82 14.99
CA ARG A 65 -7.09 -10.37 14.98
C ARG A 65 -7.70 -10.51 13.59
N ASP A 66 -8.81 -11.23 13.47
CA ASP A 66 -9.48 -11.42 12.16
C ASP A 66 -10.05 -10.08 11.65
N ILE A 67 -9.75 -9.77 10.38
CA ILE A 67 -10.20 -8.54 9.74
C ILE A 67 -11.73 -8.44 9.65
N ASP A 68 -12.45 -9.56 9.61
CA ASP A 68 -13.90 -9.57 9.53
C ASP A 68 -14.58 -9.07 10.81
N LEU A 69 -13.84 -9.11 11.94
CA LEU A 69 -14.31 -8.56 13.21
C LEU A 69 -14.16 -7.04 13.30
N LEU A 70 -13.47 -6.42 12.34
CA LEU A 70 -13.23 -4.99 12.31
C LEU A 70 -14.29 -4.27 11.47
N SER A 71 -14.85 -3.19 11.99
CA SER A 71 -15.65 -2.24 11.21
C SER A 71 -14.78 -1.58 10.12
N GLN A 72 -15.41 -1.01 9.09
CA GLN A 72 -14.69 -0.30 8.03
C GLN A 72 -13.80 0.83 8.58
N ARG A 73 -14.27 1.57 9.59
CA ARG A 73 -13.50 2.64 10.23
C ARG A 73 -12.31 2.11 11.01
N GLU A 74 -12.44 0.97 11.68
CA GLU A 74 -11.33 0.30 12.35
C GLU A 74 -10.29 -0.19 11.35
N ARG A 75 -10.72 -0.85 10.25
CA ARG A 75 -9.81 -1.29 9.18
C ARG A 75 -8.99 -0.12 8.62
N ALA A 76 -9.62 1.04 8.41
CA ALA A 76 -8.94 2.24 7.94
C ALA A 76 -7.88 2.79 8.92
N LYS A 77 -7.85 2.34 10.17
CA LYS A 77 -6.78 2.64 11.14
C LYS A 77 -5.66 1.60 11.13
N TYR A 78 -5.87 0.45 10.50
CA TYR A 78 -4.85 -0.60 10.37
C TYR A 78 -4.17 -0.62 9.02
N ILE A 79 -4.90 -0.30 7.94
CA ILE A 79 -4.42 -0.48 6.57
C ILE A 79 -4.68 0.80 5.77
N SER A 80 -3.64 1.32 5.13
CA SER A 80 -3.73 2.27 4.04
C SER A 80 -3.38 1.60 2.71
N ILE A 81 -3.95 2.10 1.61
CA ILE A 81 -3.68 1.60 0.28
C ILE A 81 -3.43 2.72 -0.71
N VAL A 82 -2.42 2.53 -1.55
CA VAL A 82 -2.14 3.36 -2.73
C VAL A 82 -2.42 2.53 -3.97
N LEU A 83 -3.41 2.95 -4.75
CA LEU A 83 -3.81 2.26 -5.98
C LEU A 83 -3.20 2.94 -7.21
N THR A 84 -2.99 2.18 -8.27
CA THR A 84 -2.41 2.64 -9.56
C THR A 84 -3.28 3.64 -10.33
N TYR A 85 -4.50 3.92 -9.87
CA TYR A 85 -5.41 4.81 -10.61
C TYR A 85 -4.88 6.24 -10.68
N LYS A 86 -4.87 6.82 -11.89
CA LYS A 86 -4.77 8.28 -12.05
C LYS A 86 -6.04 8.88 -11.44
N THR A 87 -5.93 9.35 -10.20
CA THR A 87 -7.00 10.14 -9.58
C THR A 87 -7.09 11.47 -10.36
N ASP A 88 -8.17 11.66 -11.08
CA ASP A 88 -8.49 12.92 -11.74
C ASP A 88 -9.02 13.92 -10.69
N VAL A 89 -8.14 14.25 -9.74
CA VAL A 89 -8.47 15.20 -8.67
C VAL A 89 -8.07 16.59 -9.14
N GLN A 90 -9.05 17.47 -9.21
CA GLN A 90 -8.86 18.86 -9.58
C GLN A 90 -9.02 19.77 -8.36
N ASN A 91 -8.31 20.90 -8.38
CA ASN A 91 -8.44 21.98 -7.40
C ASN A 91 -8.12 21.57 -5.94
N LEU A 92 -7.25 20.59 -5.73
CA LEU A 92 -6.68 20.28 -4.43
C LEU A 92 -5.18 20.53 -4.43
N SER A 93 -4.68 21.21 -3.40
CA SER A 93 -3.26 21.31 -3.11
C SER A 93 -2.70 19.97 -2.61
N VAL A 94 -1.38 19.82 -2.66
CA VAL A 94 -0.69 18.66 -2.08
C VAL A 94 -1.03 18.50 -0.59
N ALA A 95 -1.00 19.60 0.18
CA ALA A 95 -1.31 19.56 1.61
C ALA A 95 -2.74 19.09 1.87
N GLU A 96 -3.72 19.56 1.09
CA GLU A 96 -5.12 19.11 1.21
C GLU A 96 -5.27 17.64 0.84
N MET A 97 -4.63 17.17 -0.26
CA MET A 97 -4.66 15.78 -0.67
C MET A 97 -4.07 14.86 0.41
N VAL A 98 -2.93 15.22 1.00
CA VAL A 98 -2.30 14.46 2.08
C VAL A 98 -3.17 14.50 3.33
N GLY A 99 -3.80 15.66 3.62
CA GLY A 99 -4.75 15.83 4.72
C GLY A 99 -5.95 14.89 4.68
N MET A 100 -6.38 14.46 3.48
CA MET A 100 -7.43 13.44 3.36
C MET A 100 -7.04 12.09 4.01
N GLY A 101 -5.75 11.83 4.21
CA GLY A 101 -5.27 10.66 4.97
C GLY A 101 -5.77 10.65 6.43
N ARG A 102 -6.13 11.82 6.96
CA ARG A 102 -6.64 11.95 8.34
C ARG A 102 -8.13 11.65 8.50
N MET A 103 -8.88 11.41 7.39
CA MET A 103 -10.33 11.17 7.44
C MET A 103 -10.78 10.10 8.46
N PRO A 104 -10.07 8.98 8.70
CA PRO A 104 -10.47 8.01 9.72
C PRO A 104 -10.49 8.57 11.16
N TYR A 105 -9.80 9.68 11.41
CA TYR A 105 -9.62 10.31 12.73
C TYR A 105 -10.44 11.58 12.89
N THR A 106 -10.83 12.23 11.79
CA THR A 106 -11.63 13.46 11.83
C THR A 106 -13.11 13.15 12.11
N GLY A 107 -13.82 14.18 12.61
CA GLY A 107 -15.26 14.12 12.78
C GLY A 107 -16.02 14.23 11.45
N PHE A 108 -17.34 14.36 11.54
CA PHE A 108 -18.27 14.43 10.38
C PHE A 108 -17.88 15.53 9.35
N TRP A 109 -17.36 16.65 9.83
CA TRP A 109 -16.98 17.78 8.96
C TRP A 109 -15.58 17.66 8.35
N GLY A 110 -14.83 16.60 8.63
CA GLY A 110 -13.49 16.38 8.07
C GLY A 110 -12.45 17.45 8.44
N LYS A 111 -12.72 18.29 9.45
CA LYS A 111 -11.85 19.40 9.85
C LYS A 111 -10.61 18.89 10.56
N LEU A 112 -9.44 19.25 10.03
CA LEU A 112 -8.14 18.92 10.63
C LEU A 112 -7.87 19.82 11.85
N ASN A 113 -7.47 19.23 12.97
CA ASN A 113 -6.96 19.93 14.15
C ASN A 113 -5.46 20.28 14.00
N ALA A 114 -4.81 20.78 15.04
CA ALA A 114 -3.40 21.15 15.03
C ALA A 114 -2.50 19.91 14.82
N ASP A 115 -2.76 18.83 15.57
CA ASP A 115 -2.00 17.58 15.49
C ASP A 115 -2.13 16.93 14.11
N ASP A 116 -3.33 16.95 13.53
CA ASP A 116 -3.53 16.43 12.17
C ASP A 116 -2.70 17.20 11.14
N ARG A 117 -2.57 18.51 11.28
CA ARG A 117 -1.75 19.33 10.38
C ARG A 117 -0.25 19.06 10.54
N GLU A 118 0.20 18.80 11.76
CA GLU A 118 1.59 18.40 12.03
C GLU A 118 1.89 17.04 11.38
N ILE A 119 1.02 16.04 11.56
CA ILE A 119 1.13 14.73 10.92
C ILE A 119 1.18 14.84 9.39
N VAL A 120 0.35 15.72 8.81
CA VAL A 120 0.38 15.99 7.36
C VAL A 120 1.71 16.58 6.93
N ALA A 121 2.24 17.55 7.67
CA ALA A 121 3.54 18.17 7.37
C ALA A 121 4.69 17.16 7.49
N GLU A 122 4.69 16.32 8.51
CA GLU A 122 5.66 15.23 8.67
C GLU A 122 5.60 14.24 7.50
N ALA A 123 4.40 13.79 7.10
CA ALA A 123 4.23 12.87 5.99
C ALA A 123 4.75 13.44 4.67
N ILE A 124 4.52 14.73 4.40
CA ILE A 124 5.05 15.44 3.24
C ILE A 124 6.58 15.49 3.28
N ASN A 125 7.15 15.76 4.48
CA ASN A 125 8.60 15.80 4.68
C ASN A 125 9.25 14.44 4.46
N MET A 126 8.68 13.36 4.99
CA MET A 126 9.20 11.99 4.88
C MET A 126 9.38 11.54 3.42
N VAL A 127 8.52 11.98 2.51
CA VAL A 127 8.63 11.65 1.07
C VAL A 127 9.39 12.72 0.26
N GLY A 128 9.90 13.79 0.92
CA GLY A 128 10.77 14.79 0.30
C GLY A 128 10.06 15.77 -0.63
N ILE A 129 8.76 16.05 -0.43
CA ILE A 129 7.98 16.94 -1.33
C ILE A 129 7.51 18.25 -0.66
N ASN A 130 8.19 18.73 0.37
CA ASN A 130 7.85 19.99 1.06
C ASN A 130 7.72 21.19 0.12
N HIS A 131 8.56 21.26 -0.91
CA HIS A 131 8.55 22.32 -1.91
C HIS A 131 7.30 22.32 -2.80
N LEU A 132 6.50 21.24 -2.77
CA LEU A 132 5.28 21.07 -3.55
C LEU A 132 4.00 21.28 -2.73
N LYS A 133 4.08 21.49 -1.42
CA LYS A 133 2.93 21.45 -0.49
C LYS A 133 1.72 22.31 -0.93
N ASP A 134 1.99 23.46 -1.50
CA ASP A 134 0.97 24.43 -1.93
C ASP A 134 0.60 24.31 -3.43
N ARG A 135 1.28 23.41 -4.18
CA ARG A 135 0.97 23.18 -5.59
C ARG A 135 -0.28 22.35 -5.76
N MET A 136 -1.00 22.58 -6.85
CA MET A 136 -2.19 21.80 -7.21
C MET A 136 -1.77 20.41 -7.73
N VAL A 137 -2.42 19.35 -7.24
CA VAL A 137 -2.08 17.94 -7.57
C VAL A 137 -2.12 17.68 -9.09
N GLN A 138 -3.05 18.31 -9.82
CA GLN A 138 -3.16 18.15 -11.28
C GLN A 138 -1.96 18.71 -12.06
N THR A 139 -1.13 19.58 -11.45
CA THR A 139 0.05 20.18 -12.11
C THR A 139 1.34 19.39 -11.89
N LEU A 140 1.26 18.30 -11.14
CA LEU A 140 2.41 17.48 -10.77
C LEU A 140 2.75 16.45 -11.85
N SER A 141 4.03 16.12 -11.96
CA SER A 141 4.48 14.92 -12.70
C SER A 141 3.93 13.64 -12.08
N ASP A 142 3.95 12.54 -12.83
CA ASP A 142 3.45 11.25 -12.33
C ASP A 142 4.24 10.79 -11.10
N GLY A 143 5.58 11.00 -11.05
CA GLY A 143 6.42 10.66 -9.89
C GLY A 143 6.12 11.52 -8.67
N GLU A 144 5.96 12.84 -8.84
CA GLU A 144 5.57 13.76 -7.76
C GLU A 144 4.17 13.39 -7.22
N ARG A 145 3.22 13.09 -8.11
CA ARG A 145 1.87 12.67 -7.75
C ARG A 145 1.90 11.36 -6.95
N GLN A 146 2.73 10.41 -7.36
CA GLN A 146 2.90 9.14 -6.63
C GLN A 146 3.44 9.37 -5.22
N LYS A 147 4.44 10.26 -5.05
CA LYS A 147 4.94 10.66 -3.72
C LYS A 147 3.84 11.29 -2.87
N VAL A 148 2.95 12.12 -3.45
CA VAL A 148 1.78 12.68 -2.75
C VAL A 148 0.83 11.58 -2.26
N MET A 149 0.56 10.56 -3.08
CA MET A 149 -0.30 9.45 -2.67
C MET A 149 0.32 8.62 -1.54
N ILE A 150 1.65 8.44 -1.55
CA ILE A 150 2.38 7.79 -0.45
C ILE A 150 2.33 8.65 0.81
N ALA A 151 2.55 9.97 0.71
CA ALA A 151 2.42 10.89 1.84
C ALA A 151 1.01 10.82 2.47
N LYS A 152 -0.04 10.78 1.64
CA LYS A 152 -1.42 10.58 2.09
C LYS A 152 -1.58 9.27 2.89
N ALA A 153 -1.00 8.17 2.41
CA ALA A 153 -1.03 6.88 3.10
C ALA A 153 -0.24 6.93 4.43
N LEU A 154 0.88 7.65 4.48
CA LEU A 154 1.65 7.88 5.71
C LEU A 154 0.88 8.74 6.71
N ALA A 155 0.22 9.82 6.26
CA ALA A 155 -0.60 10.68 7.10
C ALA A 155 -1.78 9.93 7.75
N GLN A 156 -2.22 8.83 7.18
CA GLN A 156 -3.22 7.94 7.79
C GLN A 156 -2.69 7.21 9.03
N GLN A 157 -1.37 7.20 9.26
CA GLN A 157 -0.70 6.60 10.42
C GLN A 157 -1.05 5.13 10.66
N THR A 158 -1.31 4.39 9.60
CA THR A 158 -1.58 2.94 9.71
C THR A 158 -0.30 2.13 9.87
N PRO A 159 -0.33 1.01 10.58
CA PRO A 159 0.82 0.09 10.67
C PRO A 159 1.07 -0.69 9.38
N ILE A 160 0.11 -0.71 8.44
CA ILE A 160 0.21 -1.44 7.16
C ILE A 160 -0.04 -0.47 6.01
N ILE A 161 0.88 -0.49 5.03
CA ILE A 161 0.77 0.26 3.78
C ILE A 161 0.82 -0.73 2.62
N LEU A 162 -0.26 -0.80 1.86
CA LEU A 162 -0.36 -1.61 0.65
C LEU A 162 -0.23 -0.70 -0.58
N LEU A 163 0.54 -1.12 -1.59
CA LEU A 163 0.71 -0.34 -2.82
C LEU A 163 0.51 -1.24 -4.04
N ASP A 164 -0.40 -0.85 -4.90
CA ASP A 164 -0.65 -1.55 -6.15
C ASP A 164 0.14 -0.90 -7.28
N GLU A 165 1.21 -1.56 -7.73
CA GLU A 165 2.12 -1.12 -8.79
C GLU A 165 2.58 0.35 -8.66
N PRO A 166 3.20 0.77 -7.53
CA PRO A 166 3.52 2.16 -7.26
C PRO A 166 4.56 2.77 -8.21
N THR A 167 5.23 1.97 -9.00
CA THR A 167 6.24 2.39 -9.98
C THR A 167 5.73 2.40 -11.42
N SER A 168 4.45 2.10 -11.65
CA SER A 168 3.83 2.20 -12.96
C SER A 168 3.91 3.64 -13.50
N PHE A 169 4.15 3.78 -14.78
CA PHE A 169 4.29 5.07 -15.49
C PHE A 169 5.52 5.91 -15.12
N LEU A 170 6.45 5.39 -14.30
CA LEU A 170 7.70 6.06 -13.98
C LEU A 170 8.82 5.61 -14.94
N ASP A 171 9.74 6.51 -15.23
CA ASP A 171 11.02 6.16 -15.87
C ASP A 171 11.92 5.36 -14.91
N PHE A 172 12.95 4.73 -15.43
CA PHE A 172 13.80 3.83 -14.65
C PHE A 172 14.45 4.49 -13.42
N PRO A 173 15.06 5.71 -13.51
CA PRO A 173 15.59 6.39 -12.34
C PRO A 173 14.54 6.64 -11.25
N SER A 174 13.36 7.12 -11.65
CA SER A 174 12.24 7.40 -10.73
C SER A 174 11.70 6.12 -10.06
N LYS A 175 11.69 4.98 -10.78
CA LYS A 175 11.34 3.68 -10.19
C LYS A 175 12.30 3.28 -9.07
N VAL A 176 13.61 3.40 -9.32
CA VAL A 176 14.65 3.08 -8.32
C VAL A 176 14.48 3.97 -7.09
N GLU A 177 14.34 5.29 -7.29
CA GLU A 177 14.14 6.25 -6.20
C GLU A 177 12.88 5.92 -5.37
N MET A 178 11.80 5.58 -6.05
CA MET A 178 10.53 5.23 -5.41
C MET A 178 10.65 3.97 -4.54
N LEU A 179 11.28 2.92 -5.05
CA LEU A 179 11.46 1.67 -4.29
C LEU A 179 12.42 1.87 -3.11
N GLN A 180 13.49 2.66 -3.29
CA GLN A 180 14.39 3.04 -2.20
C GLN A 180 13.67 3.85 -1.11
N LEU A 181 12.79 4.77 -1.49
CA LEU A 181 11.94 5.50 -0.55
C LEU A 181 11.06 4.53 0.26
N LEU A 182 10.37 3.61 -0.42
CA LEU A 182 9.48 2.64 0.24
C LEU A 182 10.25 1.68 1.15
N HIS A 183 11.45 1.23 0.74
CA HIS A 183 12.33 0.41 1.56
C HIS A 183 12.77 1.15 2.82
N ARG A 184 13.24 2.41 2.68
CA ARG A 184 13.59 3.25 3.82
C ARG A 184 12.41 3.46 4.76
N LEU A 185 11.22 3.77 4.23
CA LEU A 185 10.01 3.93 5.04
C LEU A 185 9.68 2.67 5.84
N ALA A 186 9.80 1.47 5.25
CA ALA A 186 9.57 0.22 5.96
C ALA A 186 10.52 0.08 7.17
N LYS A 187 11.80 0.39 6.99
CA LYS A 187 12.83 0.31 8.04
C LYS A 187 12.67 1.35 9.13
N GLU A 188 12.50 2.62 8.75
CA GLU A 188 12.48 3.74 9.69
C GLU A 188 11.18 3.83 10.51
N THR A 189 10.06 3.34 9.96
CA THR A 189 8.74 3.46 10.61
C THR A 189 8.20 2.14 11.18
N ASP A 190 8.95 1.06 11.08
CA ASP A 190 8.53 -0.30 11.47
C ASP A 190 7.14 -0.68 10.96
N LYS A 191 6.80 -0.25 9.75
CA LYS A 191 5.53 -0.58 9.09
C LYS A 191 5.67 -1.81 8.21
N VAL A 192 4.55 -2.51 8.02
CA VAL A 192 4.40 -3.47 6.93
C VAL A 192 4.25 -2.67 5.64
N VAL A 193 5.23 -2.75 4.74
CA VAL A 193 5.15 -2.18 3.39
C VAL A 193 5.08 -3.34 2.39
N PHE A 194 3.92 -3.50 1.79
CA PHE A 194 3.64 -4.58 0.85
C PHE A 194 3.17 -4.00 -0.48
N LEU A 195 3.95 -4.21 -1.53
CA LEU A 195 3.66 -3.67 -2.86
C LEU A 195 3.56 -4.76 -3.92
N SER A 196 2.70 -4.58 -4.91
CA SER A 196 2.72 -5.36 -6.15
C SER A 196 3.63 -4.69 -7.18
N THR A 197 4.33 -5.50 -7.97
CA THR A 197 5.13 -5.01 -9.11
C THR A 197 5.22 -6.08 -10.19
N HIS A 198 5.43 -5.64 -11.43
CA HIS A 198 5.82 -6.49 -12.55
C HIS A 198 7.31 -6.37 -12.89
N ASP A 199 8.03 -5.48 -12.22
CA ASP A 199 9.46 -5.24 -12.41
C ASP A 199 10.28 -6.15 -11.49
N LEU A 200 10.49 -7.39 -11.97
CA LEU A 200 11.19 -8.42 -11.19
C LEU A 200 12.64 -8.03 -10.87
N GLU A 201 13.33 -7.39 -11.82
CA GLU A 201 14.75 -7.04 -11.63
C GLU A 201 14.93 -6.04 -10.50
N LEU A 202 14.11 -4.99 -10.46
CA LEU A 202 14.15 -4.00 -9.37
C LEU A 202 13.68 -4.59 -8.04
N ALA A 203 12.66 -5.44 -8.06
CA ALA A 203 12.19 -6.10 -6.85
C ALA A 203 13.28 -7.00 -6.24
N LEU A 204 14.01 -7.78 -7.06
CA LEU A 204 15.13 -8.63 -6.61
C LEU A 204 16.28 -7.83 -5.99
N ARG A 205 16.49 -6.58 -6.42
CA ARG A 205 17.60 -5.74 -5.94
C ARG A 205 17.27 -4.98 -4.65
N ILE A 206 16.00 -4.62 -4.42
CA ILE A 206 15.65 -3.64 -3.39
C ILE A 206 14.78 -4.24 -2.29
N ALA A 207 13.94 -5.24 -2.60
CA ALA A 207 13.05 -5.82 -1.60
C ALA A 207 13.81 -6.69 -0.59
N ASP A 208 13.38 -6.64 0.67
CA ASP A 208 13.84 -7.57 1.70
C ASP A 208 13.25 -8.97 1.48
N ARG A 209 12.03 -9.03 0.94
CA ARG A 209 11.29 -10.26 0.72
C ARG A 209 10.51 -10.22 -0.58
N LEU A 210 10.55 -11.33 -1.31
CA LEU A 210 9.77 -11.54 -2.52
C LEU A 210 8.75 -12.64 -2.30
N VAL A 211 7.53 -12.40 -2.76
CA VAL A 211 6.47 -13.40 -2.81
C VAL A 211 5.90 -13.44 -4.22
N GLU A 212 5.78 -14.62 -4.78
CA GLU A 212 5.22 -14.82 -6.11
C GLU A 212 3.79 -15.32 -6.02
N LEU A 213 2.88 -14.62 -6.70
CA LEU A 213 1.52 -15.07 -6.91
C LEU A 213 1.43 -15.82 -8.24
N ASN A 214 1.00 -17.06 -8.19
CA ASN A 214 0.73 -17.89 -9.36
C ASN A 214 -0.60 -18.64 -9.20
N LYS A 215 -0.95 -19.50 -10.15
CA LYS A 215 -2.21 -20.27 -10.13
C LYS A 215 -2.31 -21.26 -8.95
N ASN A 216 -1.17 -21.64 -8.36
CA ASN A 216 -1.09 -22.60 -7.26
C ASN A 216 -1.04 -21.91 -5.88
N GLY A 217 -1.22 -20.60 -5.82
CA GLY A 217 -1.19 -19.83 -4.59
C GLY A 217 -0.06 -18.79 -4.53
N LEU A 218 0.38 -18.46 -3.32
CA LEU A 218 1.40 -17.48 -3.06
C LEU A 218 2.62 -18.17 -2.42
N HIS A 219 3.81 -17.98 -3.02
CA HIS A 219 5.04 -18.65 -2.63
C HIS A 219 6.13 -17.63 -2.29
N ILE A 220 6.91 -17.91 -1.24
CA ILE A 220 8.10 -17.12 -0.93
C ILE A 220 9.18 -17.47 -1.94
N VAL A 221 9.70 -16.45 -2.64
CA VAL A 221 10.84 -16.61 -3.53
C VAL A 221 12.11 -16.45 -2.71
N PRO A 222 13.02 -17.44 -2.70
CA PRO A 222 14.30 -17.29 -2.02
C PRO A 222 15.05 -16.11 -2.62
N ALA A 223 15.53 -15.19 -1.76
CA ALA A 223 16.44 -14.16 -2.21
C ALA A 223 17.66 -14.86 -2.86
N ARG A 224 17.92 -14.59 -4.14
CA ARG A 224 19.19 -14.99 -4.74
C ARG A 224 20.26 -14.21 -3.98
N GLN A 225 21.11 -14.93 -3.26
CA GLN A 225 22.40 -14.40 -2.81
C GLN A 225 23.15 -14.00 -4.08
N VAL A 226 23.29 -12.69 -4.29
CA VAL A 226 24.15 -12.11 -5.32
C VAL A 226 25.55 -12.07 -4.75
#